data_7b55aadf04c2ac47fec36e8975e12278
#
_entry.id   7b55aadf04c2ac47fec36e8975e12278
#
_cell.length_a   1.000
_cell.length_b   1.000
_cell.length_c   1.000
_cell.angle_alpha   90.00
_cell.angle_beta   90.00
_cell.angle_gamma   90.00
#
_symmetry.space_group_name_H-M   'P 1'
#
loop_
_entity.id
_entity.type
_entity.pdbx_description
1 polymer ?
#
loop_
_entity_poly.entity_id
_entity_poly.type
_entity_poly.pdbx_seq_one_letter_code
_entity_poly.pdbx_strand_id
1 'polypeptide(L)'
;MAEVIYKNNNATKNGANTVTRPDGRKANELRQLKFERDFTEMAAGSVLVSFGKTRVLCTASVDEDVPRWMKGKNKGWVTAEYSMLPGSTPDRNDREAAKGKQGGRTIEIQRLIGRSLRSCCDMTLLGERQVIVDCDVLQADGGTRTASICGAYIALHDALTRVMQNGLIATHPLHSLCAAVSVGIHNGSPILDLPYVEDSSAEVDMNVVMLQSHDGGEPKFVEVQGTAEGAAFSQSQLSELLALATAGLREVFALQTQTLAIPPSPRPQ
;
A
#
# COMPACT_ATOMS: atom_id res chain seq x y z
N MET A 1 -4.01 -21.19 -5.85
CA MET A 1 -4.30 -19.86 -5.23
C MET A 1 -4.29 -20.04 -3.71
N ALA A 2 -3.32 -19.45 -3.02
CA ALA A 2 -3.34 -19.40 -1.56
C ALA A 2 -4.03 -18.09 -1.16
N GLU A 3 -5.19 -18.21 -0.51
CA GLU A 3 -5.99 -17.10 -0.02
C GLU A 3 -5.71 -16.95 1.48
N VAL A 4 -5.16 -15.80 1.88
CA VAL A 4 -4.96 -15.46 3.29
C VAL A 4 -5.92 -14.32 3.67
N ILE A 5 -6.84 -14.62 4.58
CA ILE A 5 -7.86 -13.67 5.06
C ILE A 5 -7.55 -13.32 6.51
N TYR A 6 -7.32 -12.05 6.79
CA TYR A 6 -7.26 -11.55 8.17
C TYR A 6 -8.67 -11.35 8.72
N LYS A 7 -8.99 -12.06 9.81
CA LYS A 7 -10.19 -11.82 10.63
C LYS A 7 -9.73 -11.29 11.98
N ASN A 8 -10.17 -10.10 12.33
CA ASN A 8 -9.86 -9.49 13.62
C ASN A 8 -10.55 -10.29 14.76
N ASN A 9 -9.76 -11.02 15.58
CA ASN A 9 -10.25 -11.81 16.70
C ASN A 9 -9.98 -11.17 18.08
N ASN A 10 -9.49 -9.93 18.15
CA ASN A 10 -9.11 -9.28 19.39
C ASN A 10 -10.25 -8.45 20.00
N ALA A 11 -11.11 -9.10 20.77
CA ALA A 11 -12.02 -8.44 21.70
C ALA A 11 -11.30 -8.18 23.04
N THR A 12 -10.44 -7.16 23.12
CA THR A 12 -9.96 -6.66 24.41
C THR A 12 -10.91 -5.59 24.94
N LYS A 13 -11.52 -5.91 26.09
CA LYS A 13 -12.35 -4.99 26.88
C LYS A 13 -11.46 -3.90 27.50
N ASN A 14 -11.46 -2.70 26.95
CA ASN A 14 -11.10 -1.49 27.68
C ASN A 14 -12.06 -0.38 27.28
N GLY A 15 -12.75 0.16 28.30
CA GLY A 15 -13.76 1.17 28.14
C GLY A 15 -13.14 2.52 27.71
N ALA A 16 -13.42 2.91 26.49
CA ALA A 16 -13.30 4.27 26.00
C ALA A 16 -14.47 4.49 25.04
N ASN A 17 -14.99 5.71 24.94
CA ASN A 17 -16.11 6.15 24.14
C ASN A 17 -16.24 5.32 22.85
N THR A 18 -17.27 4.48 22.77
CA THR A 18 -17.51 3.63 21.60
C THR A 18 -18.09 4.50 20.49
N VAL A 19 -17.21 5.11 19.68
CA VAL A 19 -17.64 5.70 18.40
C VAL A 19 -18.25 4.57 17.58
N THR A 20 -19.53 4.66 17.29
CA THR A 20 -20.18 3.70 16.40
C THR A 20 -19.92 4.14 14.97
N ARG A 21 -19.04 3.42 14.28
CA ARG A 21 -18.74 3.65 12.85
C ARG A 21 -19.86 3.07 11.98
N PRO A 22 -20.09 3.60 10.75
CA PRO A 22 -21.16 3.15 9.87
C PRO A 22 -21.13 1.65 9.53
N ASP A 23 -19.94 1.05 9.54
CA ASP A 23 -19.71 -0.38 9.27
C ASP A 23 -19.63 -1.25 10.54
N GLY A 24 -19.85 -0.67 11.71
CA GLY A 24 -19.86 -1.36 13.02
C GLY A 24 -18.48 -1.60 13.63
N ARG A 25 -17.36 -1.18 12.98
CA ARG A 25 -16.01 -1.28 13.52
C ARG A 25 -15.80 -0.32 14.71
N LYS A 26 -14.85 -0.66 15.57
CA LYS A 26 -14.31 0.26 16.58
C LYS A 26 -13.37 1.27 15.91
N ALA A 27 -13.08 2.36 16.60
CA ALA A 27 -12.20 3.42 16.12
C ALA A 27 -10.79 2.91 15.71
N ASN A 28 -10.28 1.89 16.38
CA ASN A 28 -8.96 1.31 16.18
C ASN A 28 -8.95 0.01 15.35
N GLU A 29 -10.01 -0.31 14.63
CA GLU A 29 -10.13 -1.53 13.83
C GLU A 29 -9.93 -1.25 12.34
N LEU A 30 -9.10 -2.09 11.69
CA LEU A 30 -8.96 -2.12 10.24
C LEU A 30 -10.20 -2.74 9.59
N ARG A 31 -10.50 -2.35 8.34
CA ARG A 31 -11.37 -3.13 7.46
C ARG A 31 -10.77 -4.51 7.24
N GLN A 32 -11.56 -5.45 6.76
CA GLN A 32 -11.03 -6.75 6.36
C GLN A 32 -9.98 -6.57 5.25
N LEU A 33 -8.76 -7.07 5.51
CA LEU A 33 -7.65 -7.06 4.55
C LEU A 33 -7.53 -8.40 3.86
N LYS A 34 -7.20 -8.35 2.57
CA LYS A 34 -6.95 -9.55 1.77
C LYS A 34 -5.90 -9.26 0.70
N PHE A 35 -4.95 -10.18 0.52
CA PHE A 35 -4.01 -10.21 -0.59
C PHE A 35 -4.24 -11.48 -1.41
N GLU A 36 -4.70 -11.34 -2.65
CA GLU A 36 -4.86 -12.45 -3.61
C GLU A 36 -3.69 -12.41 -4.59
N ARG A 37 -2.69 -13.24 -4.30
CA ARG A 37 -1.46 -13.33 -5.11
C ARG A 37 -1.69 -14.13 -6.39
N ASP A 38 -0.86 -13.86 -7.39
CA ASP A 38 -0.96 -14.49 -8.71
C ASP A 38 -2.34 -14.30 -9.35
N PHE A 39 -2.91 -13.10 -9.16
CA PHE A 39 -4.23 -12.77 -9.67
C PHE A 39 -4.26 -12.74 -11.21
N THR A 40 -3.17 -12.32 -11.84
CA THR A 40 -2.92 -12.45 -13.28
C THR A 40 -1.61 -13.19 -13.54
N GLU A 41 -1.46 -13.80 -14.72
CA GLU A 41 -0.30 -14.66 -15.03
C GLU A 41 0.80 -13.95 -15.82
N MET A 42 0.51 -12.83 -16.49
CA MET A 42 1.44 -12.19 -17.44
C MET A 42 2.54 -11.37 -16.74
N ALA A 43 2.22 -10.66 -15.66
CA ALA A 43 3.20 -9.86 -14.93
C ALA A 43 4.10 -10.72 -14.04
N ALA A 44 5.34 -10.30 -13.82
CA ALA A 44 6.28 -10.98 -12.94
C ALA A 44 5.78 -11.05 -11.49
N GLY A 45 5.00 -10.08 -11.02
CA GLY A 45 4.25 -10.10 -9.77
C GLY A 45 2.84 -9.60 -9.98
N SER A 46 1.83 -10.19 -9.32
CA SER A 46 0.43 -9.78 -9.47
C SER A 46 -0.37 -10.05 -8.21
N VAL A 47 -1.04 -9.03 -7.71
CA VAL A 47 -1.81 -9.09 -6.46
C VAL A 47 -3.08 -8.27 -6.58
N LEU A 48 -4.22 -8.87 -6.27
CA LEU A 48 -5.42 -8.10 -5.94
C LEU A 48 -5.43 -7.85 -4.43
N VAL A 49 -5.28 -6.59 -4.03
CA VAL A 49 -5.38 -6.17 -2.63
C VAL A 49 -6.78 -5.63 -2.36
N SER A 50 -7.35 -6.01 -1.21
CA SER A 50 -8.64 -5.51 -0.73
C SER A 50 -8.51 -4.96 0.69
N PHE A 51 -9.03 -3.75 0.90
CA PHE A 51 -9.30 -3.13 2.20
C PHE A 51 -10.82 -2.89 2.28
N GLY A 52 -11.53 -3.83 2.87
CA GLY A 52 -12.99 -3.84 2.81
C GLY A 52 -13.49 -3.84 1.36
N LYS A 53 -14.16 -2.78 0.95
CA LYS A 53 -14.68 -2.62 -0.42
C LYS A 53 -13.66 -2.01 -1.40
N THR A 54 -12.61 -1.36 -0.90
CA THR A 54 -11.53 -0.87 -1.77
C THR A 54 -10.76 -2.04 -2.36
N ARG A 55 -10.62 -2.09 -3.69
CA ARG A 55 -9.91 -3.13 -4.44
C ARG A 55 -8.95 -2.50 -5.42
N VAL A 56 -7.68 -2.92 -5.36
CA VAL A 56 -6.64 -2.45 -6.27
C VAL A 56 -5.91 -3.66 -6.85
N LEU A 57 -5.83 -3.73 -8.17
CA LEU A 57 -4.94 -4.66 -8.85
C LEU A 57 -3.54 -4.03 -8.92
N CYS A 58 -2.55 -4.72 -8.36
CA CYS A 58 -1.15 -4.32 -8.41
C CYS A 58 -0.38 -5.34 -9.24
N THR A 59 0.28 -4.90 -10.31
CA THR A 59 1.15 -5.76 -11.14
C THR A 59 2.55 -5.19 -11.18
N ALA A 60 3.57 -6.06 -11.12
CA ALA A 60 4.98 -5.67 -11.19
C ALA A 60 5.62 -6.28 -12.45
N SER A 61 6.05 -5.41 -13.34
CA SER A 61 6.78 -5.74 -14.58
C SER A 61 8.27 -5.46 -14.39
N VAL A 62 9.11 -6.37 -14.88
CA VAL A 62 10.58 -6.27 -14.76
C VAL A 62 11.18 -6.09 -16.14
N ASP A 63 11.95 -5.01 -16.31
CA ASP A 63 12.75 -4.75 -17.50
C ASP A 63 14.23 -4.97 -17.18
N GLU A 64 14.95 -5.62 -18.10
CA GLU A 64 16.42 -5.82 -18.00
C GLU A 64 17.22 -4.59 -18.45
N ASP A 65 16.62 -3.43 -18.44
CA ASP A 65 17.24 -2.14 -18.71
C ASP A 65 16.75 -1.10 -17.69
N VAL A 66 17.48 -0.03 -17.56
CA VAL A 66 17.11 1.10 -16.68
C VAL A 66 16.86 2.36 -17.49
N PRO A 67 16.14 3.34 -16.96
CA PRO A 67 16.00 4.63 -17.61
C PRO A 67 17.33 5.23 -17.99
N ARG A 68 17.42 5.95 -19.11
CA ARG A 68 18.66 6.52 -19.67
C ARG A 68 19.52 7.27 -18.65
N TRP A 69 18.89 7.97 -17.71
CA TRP A 69 19.57 8.73 -16.66
C TRP A 69 20.17 7.85 -15.54
N MET A 70 19.81 6.55 -15.49
CA MET A 70 20.36 5.55 -14.55
C MET A 70 21.46 4.68 -15.17
N LYS A 71 21.58 4.60 -16.50
CA LYS A 71 22.56 3.75 -17.17
C LYS A 71 23.98 4.02 -16.72
N GLY A 72 24.75 2.96 -16.49
CA GLY A 72 26.14 3.01 -16.04
C GLY A 72 26.32 3.32 -14.54
N LYS A 73 25.24 3.35 -13.75
CA LYS A 73 25.32 3.59 -12.30
C LYS A 73 25.40 2.30 -11.48
N ASN A 74 25.28 1.14 -12.11
CA ASN A 74 25.23 -0.18 -11.46
C ASN A 74 24.15 -0.25 -10.38
N LYS A 75 22.98 0.37 -10.64
CA LYS A 75 21.83 0.42 -9.75
C LYS A 75 20.56 0.27 -10.55
N GLY A 76 19.61 -0.47 -9.98
CA GLY A 76 18.26 -0.57 -10.52
C GLY A 76 17.37 0.60 -10.18
N TRP A 77 16.14 0.51 -10.63
CA TRP A 77 15.12 1.50 -10.37
C TRP A 77 13.76 0.83 -10.11
N VAL A 78 13.03 1.31 -9.11
CA VAL A 78 11.66 0.93 -8.85
C VAL A 78 10.79 2.18 -8.99
N THR A 79 9.74 2.08 -9.80
CA THR A 79 8.76 3.15 -9.97
C THR A 79 7.35 2.58 -9.90
N ALA A 80 6.35 3.45 -9.83
CA ALA A 80 4.96 3.03 -9.82
C ALA A 80 4.10 3.94 -10.69
N GLU A 81 3.07 3.36 -11.27
CA GLU A 81 1.96 4.05 -11.90
C GLU A 81 0.68 3.79 -11.10
N TYR A 82 -0.27 4.71 -11.19
CA TYR A 82 -1.55 4.61 -10.49
C TYR A 82 -2.66 5.09 -11.41
N SER A 83 -3.74 4.35 -11.43
CA SER A 83 -4.93 4.72 -12.21
C SER A 83 -6.20 4.28 -11.49
N MET A 84 -7.31 4.94 -11.81
CA MET A 84 -8.63 4.53 -11.36
C MET A 84 -9.46 4.13 -12.59
N LEU A 85 -10.09 2.95 -12.54
CA LEU A 85 -11.05 2.57 -13.57
C LEU A 85 -12.22 3.57 -13.60
N PRO A 86 -12.80 3.86 -14.78
CA PRO A 86 -13.93 4.77 -14.88
C PRO A 86 -15.11 4.41 -13.97
N GLY A 87 -15.37 3.13 -13.76
CA GLY A 87 -16.45 2.62 -12.90
C GLY A 87 -15.99 2.25 -11.49
N SER A 88 -14.83 2.72 -11.02
CA SER A 88 -14.33 2.42 -9.67
C SER A 88 -15.05 3.18 -8.56
N THR A 89 -15.80 4.23 -8.89
CA THR A 89 -16.61 5.08 -8.01
C THR A 89 -18.07 5.07 -8.47
N PRO A 90 -19.05 5.46 -7.62
CA PRO A 90 -20.46 5.55 -8.01
C PRO A 90 -20.68 6.40 -9.26
N ASP A 91 -20.04 7.56 -9.31
CA ASP A 91 -20.01 8.40 -10.49
C ASP A 91 -18.84 8.00 -11.40
N ARG A 92 -19.11 7.91 -12.70
CA ARG A 92 -18.11 7.53 -13.68
C ARG A 92 -16.99 8.57 -13.77
N ASN A 93 -15.75 8.13 -13.54
CA ASN A 93 -14.55 8.95 -13.78
C ASN A 93 -14.15 8.91 -15.27
N ASP A 94 -13.64 10.01 -15.78
CA ASP A 94 -13.05 10.02 -17.11
C ASP A 94 -11.70 9.30 -17.12
N ARG A 95 -11.37 8.65 -18.25
CA ARG A 95 -10.03 8.11 -18.43
C ARG A 95 -9.04 9.25 -18.67
N GLU A 96 -8.03 9.39 -17.81
CA GLU A 96 -6.99 10.42 -17.94
C GLU A 96 -6.23 10.28 -19.26
N ALA A 97 -5.96 9.05 -19.70
CA ALA A 97 -5.32 8.78 -20.99
C ALA A 97 -6.11 9.38 -22.18
N ALA A 98 -7.44 9.40 -22.12
CA ALA A 98 -8.27 10.02 -23.16
C ALA A 98 -8.18 11.56 -23.15
N LYS A 99 -7.77 12.16 -22.04
CA LYS A 99 -7.52 13.62 -21.92
C LYS A 99 -6.09 14.01 -22.28
N GLY A 100 -5.22 13.03 -22.57
CA GLY A 100 -3.82 13.24 -22.97
C GLY A 100 -2.90 13.72 -21.84
N LYS A 101 -3.36 13.77 -20.59
CA LYS A 101 -2.55 14.12 -19.42
C LYS A 101 -3.10 13.50 -18.14
N GLN A 102 -2.19 13.16 -17.24
CA GLN A 102 -2.53 12.72 -15.89
C GLN A 102 -2.89 13.92 -14.99
N GLY A 103 -3.80 13.71 -14.07
CA GLY A 103 -4.15 14.68 -13.03
C GLY A 103 -3.08 14.82 -11.95
N GLY A 104 -3.05 15.95 -11.26
CA GLY A 104 -2.09 16.20 -10.18
C GLY A 104 -2.17 15.15 -9.06
N ARG A 105 -3.39 14.71 -8.69
CA ARG A 105 -3.62 13.65 -7.71
C ARG A 105 -2.99 12.31 -8.15
N THR A 106 -3.16 11.92 -9.40
CA THR A 106 -2.58 10.68 -9.95
C THR A 106 -1.06 10.72 -9.87
N ILE A 107 -0.44 11.82 -10.31
CA ILE A 107 1.02 12.00 -10.25
C ILE A 107 1.53 12.00 -8.80
N GLU A 108 0.82 12.65 -7.88
CA GLU A 108 1.17 12.66 -6.45
C GLU A 108 1.17 11.25 -5.89
N ILE A 109 0.13 10.45 -6.15
CA ILE A 109 -0.01 9.08 -5.65
C ILE A 109 1.06 8.16 -6.26
N GLN A 110 1.33 8.26 -7.55
CA GLN A 110 2.43 7.50 -8.20
C GLN A 110 3.77 7.77 -7.52
N ARG A 111 4.07 9.03 -7.22
CA ARG A 111 5.31 9.44 -6.56
C ARG A 111 5.38 8.89 -5.12
N LEU A 112 4.26 8.90 -4.40
CA LEU A 112 4.15 8.35 -3.05
C LEU A 112 4.42 6.83 -3.06
N ILE A 113 3.74 6.07 -3.93
CA ILE A 113 3.93 4.61 -4.05
C ILE A 113 5.39 4.30 -4.42
N GLY A 114 5.90 4.93 -5.49
CA GLY A 114 7.28 4.70 -5.94
C GLY A 114 8.33 5.02 -4.86
N ARG A 115 8.14 6.10 -4.08
CA ARG A 115 9.03 6.45 -2.97
C ARG A 115 8.97 5.41 -1.86
N SER A 116 7.77 4.97 -1.49
CA SER A 116 7.56 3.94 -0.47
C SER A 116 8.26 2.63 -0.84
N LEU A 117 8.11 2.17 -2.07
CA LEU A 117 8.76 0.95 -2.55
C LEU A 117 10.30 1.08 -2.61
N ARG A 118 10.82 2.23 -3.03
CA ARG A 118 12.27 2.47 -3.04
C ARG A 118 12.86 2.53 -1.64
N SER A 119 12.11 2.93 -0.64
CA SER A 119 12.61 3.02 0.74
C SER A 119 12.85 1.67 1.40
N CYS A 120 12.26 0.59 0.89
CA CYS A 120 12.45 -0.78 1.38
C CYS A 120 13.32 -1.66 0.45
N CYS A 121 13.89 -1.10 -0.62
CA CYS A 121 14.61 -1.84 -1.65
C CYS A 121 16.05 -1.33 -1.80
N ASP A 122 17.03 -2.24 -1.74
CA ASP A 122 18.41 -1.93 -2.11
C ASP A 122 18.55 -1.98 -3.63
N MET A 123 18.63 -0.79 -4.24
CA MET A 123 18.76 -0.64 -5.69
C MET A 123 20.07 -1.19 -6.24
N THR A 124 21.11 -1.37 -5.40
CA THR A 124 22.39 -1.93 -5.86
C THR A 124 22.29 -3.44 -6.06
N LEU A 125 21.54 -4.14 -5.21
CA LEU A 125 21.29 -5.57 -5.34
C LEU A 125 20.38 -5.90 -6.53
N LEU A 126 19.56 -4.96 -6.98
CA LEU A 126 18.70 -5.11 -8.16
C LEU A 126 19.55 -5.12 -9.46
N GLY A 127 20.74 -4.50 -9.46
CA GLY A 127 21.52 -4.29 -10.67
C GLY A 127 20.82 -3.32 -11.64
N GLU A 128 21.31 -3.19 -12.88
CA GLU A 128 20.68 -2.30 -13.88
C GLU A 128 19.40 -2.89 -14.46
N ARG A 129 18.39 -3.08 -13.59
CA ARG A 129 17.03 -3.49 -13.92
C ARG A 129 16.03 -2.46 -13.43
N GLN A 130 14.92 -2.34 -14.12
CA GLN A 130 13.79 -1.53 -13.71
C GLN A 130 12.60 -2.42 -13.33
N VAL A 131 11.93 -2.07 -12.23
CA VAL A 131 10.61 -2.62 -11.92
C VAL A 131 9.59 -1.49 -11.96
N ILE A 132 8.57 -1.67 -12.79
CA ILE A 132 7.41 -0.78 -12.84
C ILE A 132 6.25 -1.50 -12.16
N VAL A 133 5.66 -0.85 -11.17
CA VAL A 133 4.49 -1.40 -10.47
C VAL A 133 3.27 -0.58 -10.84
N ASP A 134 2.33 -1.22 -11.51
CA ASP A 134 1.06 -0.61 -11.90
C ASP A 134 0.01 -0.89 -10.84
N CYS A 135 -0.71 0.14 -10.40
CA CYS A 135 -1.75 0.07 -9.38
C CYS A 135 -3.07 0.57 -9.98
N ASP A 136 -3.92 -0.36 -10.39
CA ASP A 136 -5.22 -0.06 -10.99
C ASP A 136 -6.34 -0.24 -9.96
N VAL A 137 -6.99 0.86 -9.59
CA VAL A 137 -8.13 0.84 -8.66
C VAL A 137 -9.37 0.32 -9.40
N LEU A 138 -9.81 -0.89 -9.03
CA LEU A 138 -11.00 -1.51 -9.57
C LEU A 138 -12.27 -1.02 -8.87
N GLN A 139 -12.17 -0.75 -7.56
CA GLN A 139 -13.25 -0.22 -6.73
C GLN A 139 -12.66 0.63 -5.61
N ALA A 140 -13.19 1.84 -5.44
CA ALA A 140 -12.74 2.80 -4.46
C ALA A 140 -13.79 2.99 -3.34
N ASP A 141 -13.35 2.82 -2.09
CA ASP A 141 -14.11 3.10 -0.88
C ASP A 141 -13.17 3.65 0.21
N GLY A 142 -12.46 4.75 -0.08
CA GLY A 142 -11.42 5.32 0.79
C GLY A 142 -10.13 4.51 0.83
N GLY A 143 -9.00 5.14 1.14
CA GLY A 143 -7.70 4.50 1.32
C GLY A 143 -7.11 3.85 0.05
N THR A 144 -7.43 4.32 -1.15
CA THR A 144 -6.93 3.70 -2.39
C THR A 144 -5.41 3.76 -2.50
N ARG A 145 -4.77 4.88 -2.09
CA ARG A 145 -3.31 5.05 -2.10
C ARG A 145 -2.60 4.13 -1.10
N THR A 146 -3.16 3.94 0.08
CA THR A 146 -2.59 3.06 1.12
C THR A 146 -2.73 1.60 0.76
N ALA A 147 -3.89 1.19 0.23
CA ALA A 147 -4.09 -0.15 -0.33
C ALA A 147 -3.13 -0.42 -1.50
N SER A 148 -2.92 0.55 -2.40
CA SER A 148 -1.96 0.45 -3.51
C SER A 148 -0.54 0.19 -3.00
N ILE A 149 -0.06 0.92 -1.99
CA ILE A 149 1.27 0.70 -1.41
C ILE A 149 1.40 -0.73 -0.85
N CYS A 150 0.39 -1.19 -0.10
CA CYS A 150 0.41 -2.53 0.50
C CYS A 150 0.39 -3.65 -0.55
N GLY A 151 -0.43 -3.52 -1.60
CA GLY A 151 -0.49 -4.49 -2.70
C GLY A 151 0.73 -4.43 -3.61
N ALA A 152 1.20 -3.22 -3.93
CA ALA A 152 2.40 -3.00 -4.73
C ALA A 152 3.65 -3.61 -4.08
N TYR A 153 3.77 -3.54 -2.76
CA TYR A 153 4.86 -4.20 -2.04
C TYR A 153 4.85 -5.72 -2.24
N ILE A 154 3.70 -6.37 -2.12
CA ILE A 154 3.58 -7.83 -2.33
C ILE A 154 3.87 -8.20 -3.80
N ALA A 155 3.34 -7.43 -4.76
CA ALA A 155 3.60 -7.65 -6.18
C ALA A 155 5.10 -7.49 -6.52
N LEU A 156 5.75 -6.44 -5.98
CA LEU A 156 7.18 -6.22 -6.12
C LEU A 156 7.99 -7.37 -5.51
N HIS A 157 7.64 -7.82 -4.31
CA HIS A 157 8.30 -8.95 -3.65
C HIS A 157 8.24 -10.22 -4.52
N ASP A 158 7.07 -10.55 -5.06
CA ASP A 158 6.88 -11.74 -5.88
C ASP A 158 7.66 -11.64 -7.19
N ALA A 159 7.67 -10.46 -7.83
CA ALA A 159 8.47 -10.22 -9.02
C ALA A 159 9.97 -10.43 -8.76
N LEU A 160 10.50 -9.82 -7.69
CA LEU A 160 11.90 -9.94 -7.32
C LEU A 160 12.30 -11.35 -6.87
N THR A 161 11.38 -12.08 -6.22
CA THR A 161 11.58 -13.49 -5.88
C THR A 161 11.74 -14.33 -7.15
N ARG A 162 10.93 -14.08 -8.19
CA ARG A 162 11.06 -14.78 -9.50
C ARG A 162 12.34 -14.40 -10.23
N VAL A 163 12.76 -13.13 -10.20
CA VAL A 163 14.05 -12.69 -10.74
C VAL A 163 15.20 -13.44 -10.06
N MET A 164 15.12 -13.64 -8.74
CA MET A 164 16.10 -14.41 -7.98
C MET A 164 16.03 -15.91 -8.29
N GLN A 165 14.84 -16.51 -8.40
CA GLN A 165 14.65 -17.91 -8.78
C GLN A 165 15.23 -18.21 -10.17
N ASN A 166 15.18 -17.25 -11.10
CA ASN A 166 15.77 -17.33 -12.44
C ASN A 166 17.30 -17.06 -12.45
N GLY A 167 17.92 -16.85 -11.29
CA GLY A 167 19.36 -16.63 -11.16
C GLY A 167 19.87 -15.27 -11.64
N LEU A 168 18.98 -14.30 -11.88
CA LEU A 168 19.32 -12.97 -12.40
C LEU A 168 19.84 -12.02 -11.30
N ILE A 169 19.49 -12.28 -10.04
CA ILE A 169 20.02 -11.63 -8.84
C ILE A 169 20.38 -12.69 -7.80
N ALA A 170 21.44 -12.45 -7.02
CA ALA A 170 21.93 -13.40 -6.02
C ALA A 170 21.24 -13.25 -4.65
N THR A 171 20.78 -12.06 -4.33
CA THR A 171 20.19 -11.72 -3.03
C THR A 171 18.93 -10.91 -3.24
N HIS A 172 17.89 -11.19 -2.43
CA HIS A 172 16.63 -10.47 -2.52
C HIS A 172 16.81 -8.99 -2.12
N PRO A 173 16.43 -8.02 -2.99
CA PRO A 173 16.73 -6.62 -2.75
C PRO A 173 15.87 -5.96 -1.65
N LEU A 174 14.70 -6.53 -1.30
CA LEU A 174 13.86 -5.95 -0.26
C LEU A 174 14.43 -6.28 1.13
N HIS A 175 14.76 -5.24 1.89
CA HIS A 175 15.34 -5.37 3.24
C HIS A 175 14.32 -5.16 4.36
N SER A 176 13.10 -4.74 4.04
CA SER A 176 12.03 -4.47 5.01
C SER A 176 10.67 -4.67 4.37
N LEU A 177 9.67 -4.98 5.19
CA LEU A 177 8.27 -4.86 4.84
C LEU A 177 7.92 -3.38 4.66
N CYS A 178 6.97 -3.07 3.77
CA CYS A 178 6.46 -1.72 3.54
C CYS A 178 4.93 -1.75 3.52
N ALA A 179 4.31 -0.91 4.33
CA ALA A 179 2.85 -0.82 4.38
C ALA A 179 2.39 0.62 4.66
N ALA A 180 1.14 0.88 4.35
CA ALA A 180 0.49 2.16 4.57
C ALA A 180 -0.94 1.99 5.07
N VAL A 181 -1.41 2.97 5.84
CA VAL A 181 -2.78 3.04 6.33
C VAL A 181 -3.25 4.49 6.39
N SER A 182 -4.54 4.72 6.26
CA SER A 182 -5.15 6.01 6.57
C SER A 182 -5.56 6.07 8.04
N VAL A 183 -5.42 7.25 8.64
CA VAL A 183 -5.98 7.61 9.94
C VAL A 183 -6.56 9.01 9.83
N GLY A 184 -7.55 9.34 10.64
CA GLY A 184 -8.14 10.67 10.59
C GLY A 184 -8.91 11.00 11.85
N ILE A 185 -9.39 12.24 11.92
CA ILE A 185 -10.33 12.67 12.94
C ILE A 185 -11.69 12.79 12.28
N HIS A 186 -12.67 12.06 12.78
CA HIS A 186 -14.03 12.08 12.31
C HIS A 186 -14.99 12.21 13.49
N ASN A 187 -15.87 13.22 13.47
CA ASN A 187 -16.74 13.59 14.59
C ASN A 187 -15.94 13.75 15.90
N GLY A 188 -14.81 14.46 15.84
CA GLY A 188 -13.92 14.75 16.97
C GLY A 188 -13.14 13.53 17.52
N SER A 189 -13.22 12.37 16.87
CA SER A 189 -12.56 11.15 17.35
C SER A 189 -11.54 10.62 16.35
N PRO A 190 -10.34 10.22 16.79
CA PRO A 190 -9.35 9.58 15.95
C PRO A 190 -9.83 8.19 15.53
N ILE A 191 -9.78 7.89 14.23
CA ILE A 191 -10.18 6.60 13.67
C ILE A 191 -9.14 6.06 12.70
N LEU A 192 -9.05 4.73 12.63
CA LEU A 192 -8.15 3.97 11.78
C LEU A 192 -8.86 3.51 10.52
N ASP A 193 -8.19 3.59 9.37
CA ASP A 193 -8.62 3.02 8.10
C ASP A 193 -10.02 3.49 7.68
N LEU A 194 -10.08 4.74 7.18
CA LEU A 194 -11.32 5.42 6.84
C LEU A 194 -11.90 4.88 5.52
N PRO A 195 -13.14 4.35 5.50
CA PRO A 195 -13.91 4.20 4.28
C PRO A 195 -14.33 5.58 3.74
N TYR A 196 -14.75 5.63 2.48
CA TYR A 196 -15.07 6.89 1.81
C TYR A 196 -16.10 7.76 2.56
N VAL A 197 -17.11 7.13 3.18
CA VAL A 197 -18.14 7.85 3.94
C VAL A 197 -17.59 8.61 5.14
N GLU A 198 -16.52 8.14 5.76
CA GLU A 198 -15.83 8.83 6.85
C GLU A 198 -14.75 9.78 6.32
N ASP A 199 -13.97 9.33 5.33
CA ASP A 199 -12.90 10.09 4.68
C ASP A 199 -13.41 11.42 4.10
N SER A 200 -14.56 11.39 3.40
CA SER A 200 -15.13 12.57 2.74
C SER A 200 -15.66 13.65 3.69
N SER A 201 -15.78 13.35 4.97
CA SER A 201 -16.29 14.27 6.02
C SER A 201 -15.35 14.36 7.23
N ALA A 202 -14.14 13.80 7.13
CA ALA A 202 -13.15 13.86 8.18
C ALA A 202 -12.62 15.31 8.38
N GLU A 203 -12.47 15.72 9.64
CA GLU A 203 -11.83 16.99 9.98
C GLU A 203 -10.31 16.96 9.71
N VAL A 204 -9.71 15.76 9.80
CA VAL A 204 -8.30 15.50 9.48
C VAL A 204 -8.22 14.19 8.70
N ASP A 205 -7.59 14.20 7.54
CA ASP A 205 -7.18 13.01 6.79
C ASP A 205 -5.65 12.89 6.81
N MET A 206 -5.16 11.72 7.16
CA MET A 206 -3.72 11.45 7.22
C MET A 206 -3.41 10.06 6.67
N ASN A 207 -2.37 9.99 5.83
CA ASN A 207 -1.83 8.75 5.29
C ASN A 207 -0.44 8.53 5.88
N VAL A 208 -0.20 7.36 6.43
CA VAL A 208 1.05 7.00 7.12
C VAL A 208 1.66 5.79 6.42
N VAL A 209 2.93 5.91 6.01
CA VAL A 209 3.73 4.83 5.43
C VAL A 209 4.84 4.47 6.40
N MET A 210 4.99 3.19 6.69
CA MET A 210 6.05 2.70 7.56
C MET A 210 6.78 1.48 6.96
N LEU A 211 7.99 1.27 7.44
CA LEU A 211 8.77 0.05 7.23
C LEU A 211 8.88 -0.74 8.52
N GLN A 212 8.93 -2.07 8.38
CA GLN A 212 9.31 -2.98 9.46
C GLN A 212 10.38 -3.96 8.95
N SER A 213 11.44 -4.14 9.74
CA SER A 213 12.47 -5.14 9.43
C SER A 213 11.86 -6.55 9.41
N HIS A 214 12.38 -7.44 8.54
CA HIS A 214 11.91 -8.83 8.43
C HIS A 214 12.12 -9.65 9.70
N ASP A 215 13.10 -9.31 10.52
CA ASP A 215 13.36 -9.92 11.83
C ASP A 215 12.49 -9.33 12.96
N GLY A 216 11.59 -8.42 12.63
CA GLY A 216 10.75 -7.70 13.58
C GLY A 216 11.40 -6.38 14.02
N GLY A 217 10.96 -5.87 15.14
CA GLY A 217 11.42 -4.60 15.69
C GLY A 217 10.39 -3.48 15.53
N GLU A 218 10.76 -2.30 15.99
CA GLU A 218 9.88 -1.12 15.96
C GLU A 218 9.74 -0.60 14.53
N PRO A 219 8.52 -0.44 13.99
CA PRO A 219 8.30 0.13 12.68
C PRO A 219 8.82 1.58 12.60
N LYS A 220 9.34 1.97 11.42
CA LYS A 220 9.90 3.29 11.16
C LYS A 220 9.09 4.03 10.11
N PHE A 221 8.85 5.31 10.32
CA PHE A 221 8.13 6.16 9.37
C PHE A 221 8.96 6.41 8.11
N VAL A 222 8.29 6.29 6.96
CA VAL A 222 8.80 6.70 5.64
C VAL A 222 8.19 8.02 5.25
N GLU A 223 6.85 8.13 5.40
CA GLU A 223 6.12 9.31 5.02
C GLU A 223 4.88 9.46 5.89
N VAL A 224 4.58 10.71 6.24
CA VAL A 224 3.36 11.12 6.93
C VAL A 224 2.78 12.29 6.14
N GLN A 225 1.61 12.09 5.55
CA GLN A 225 0.86 13.14 4.85
C GLN A 225 -0.43 13.39 5.63
N GLY A 226 -0.63 14.60 6.12
CA GLY A 226 -1.84 14.95 6.87
C GLY A 226 -2.35 16.32 6.46
N THR A 227 -3.66 16.42 6.30
CA THR A 227 -4.36 17.65 5.96
C THR A 227 -5.52 17.88 6.91
N ALA A 228 -5.69 19.10 7.38
CA ALA A 228 -6.86 19.52 8.12
C ALA A 228 -7.87 20.17 7.15
N GLU A 229 -9.07 19.62 7.10
CA GLU A 229 -10.17 20.11 6.26
C GLU A 229 -11.05 21.11 7.04
N GLY A 230 -10.44 22.08 7.66
CA GLY A 230 -11.14 23.11 8.46
C GLY A 230 -10.28 23.63 9.60
N ALA A 231 -10.52 23.19 10.82
CA ALA A 231 -9.72 23.60 11.99
C ALA A 231 -8.41 22.83 12.07
N ALA A 232 -7.30 23.52 12.38
CA ALA A 232 -5.99 22.90 12.58
C ALA A 232 -6.04 21.88 13.73
N PHE A 233 -5.28 20.80 13.62
CA PHE A 233 -5.12 19.79 14.66
C PHE A 233 -3.89 20.04 15.52
N SER A 234 -3.97 19.65 16.80
CA SER A 234 -2.92 19.84 17.78
C SER A 234 -1.83 18.78 17.68
N GLN A 235 -0.69 19.05 18.35
CA GLN A 235 0.40 18.06 18.48
C GLN A 235 -0.06 16.79 19.21
N SER A 236 -0.95 16.90 20.20
CA SER A 236 -1.50 15.71 20.89
C SER A 236 -2.34 14.86 19.94
N GLN A 237 -3.19 15.46 19.12
CA GLN A 237 -3.97 14.76 18.10
C GLN A 237 -3.07 14.11 17.05
N LEU A 238 -1.99 14.79 16.61
CA LEU A 238 -1.01 14.18 15.73
C LEU A 238 -0.37 12.94 16.36
N SER A 239 0.05 13.02 17.61
CA SER A 239 0.67 11.90 18.32
C SER A 239 -0.30 10.71 18.45
N GLU A 240 -1.56 10.98 18.72
CA GLU A 240 -2.61 9.96 18.82
C GLU A 240 -2.89 9.27 17.47
N LEU A 241 -2.96 10.03 16.38
CA LEU A 241 -3.12 9.50 15.02
C LEU A 241 -1.92 8.64 14.62
N LEU A 242 -0.68 9.05 14.92
CA LEU A 242 0.52 8.27 14.62
C LEU A 242 0.59 6.98 15.44
N ALA A 243 0.18 7.01 16.71
CA ALA A 243 0.09 5.81 17.54
C ALA A 243 -0.95 4.82 16.98
N LEU A 244 -2.11 5.34 16.56
CA LEU A 244 -3.19 4.55 15.95
C LEU A 244 -2.74 3.92 14.62
N ALA A 245 -2.08 4.70 13.75
CA ALA A 245 -1.50 4.21 12.50
C ALA A 245 -0.47 3.11 12.76
N THR A 246 0.42 3.31 13.73
CA THR A 246 1.45 2.32 14.09
C THR A 246 0.83 1.00 14.55
N ALA A 247 -0.22 1.06 15.36
CA ALA A 247 -0.94 -0.14 15.81
C ALA A 247 -1.59 -0.89 14.63
N GLY A 248 -2.30 -0.18 13.75
CA GLY A 248 -2.91 -0.78 12.55
C GLY A 248 -1.87 -1.35 11.58
N LEU A 249 -0.75 -0.65 11.38
CA LEU A 249 0.31 -1.12 10.49
C LEU A 249 1.01 -2.38 10.99
N ARG A 250 1.10 -2.62 12.28
CA ARG A 250 1.59 -3.90 12.82
C ARG A 250 0.72 -5.08 12.39
N GLU A 251 -0.59 -4.90 12.32
CA GLU A 251 -1.52 -5.92 11.81
C GLU A 251 -1.32 -6.16 10.31
N VAL A 252 -1.12 -5.08 9.52
CA VAL A 252 -0.82 -5.19 8.08
C VAL A 252 0.51 -5.91 7.86
N PHE A 253 1.56 -5.60 8.59
CA PHE A 253 2.86 -6.27 8.50
C PHE A 253 2.77 -7.76 8.87
N ALA A 254 2.01 -8.10 9.90
CA ALA A 254 1.78 -9.50 10.27
C ALA A 254 1.10 -10.28 9.12
N LEU A 255 0.10 -9.67 8.46
CA LEU A 255 -0.56 -10.27 7.31
C LEU A 255 0.37 -10.38 6.10
N GLN A 256 1.19 -9.35 5.81
CA GLN A 256 2.21 -9.41 4.75
C GLN A 256 3.20 -10.55 5.01
N THR A 257 3.72 -10.68 6.24
CA THR A 257 4.63 -11.76 6.63
C THR A 257 3.99 -13.13 6.39
N GLN A 258 2.75 -13.32 6.84
CA GLN A 258 2.02 -14.57 6.62
C GLN A 258 1.79 -14.85 5.14
N THR A 259 1.44 -13.83 4.37
CA THR A 259 1.20 -13.92 2.92
C THR A 259 2.48 -14.32 2.16
N LEU A 260 3.62 -13.80 2.56
CA LEU A 260 4.93 -14.03 1.93
C LEU A 260 5.64 -15.30 2.41
N ALA A 261 5.15 -15.95 3.45
CA ALA A 261 5.73 -17.21 3.97
C ALA A 261 5.77 -18.34 2.91
N ILE A 262 4.87 -18.28 1.93
CA ILE A 262 4.86 -19.20 0.78
C ILE A 262 5.45 -18.45 -0.42
N PRO A 263 6.57 -18.90 -0.99
CA PRO A 263 7.15 -18.26 -2.18
C PRO A 263 6.19 -18.36 -3.39
N PRO A 264 6.22 -17.39 -4.32
CA PRO A 264 5.42 -17.46 -5.54
C PRO A 264 5.89 -18.65 -6.41
N SER A 265 4.95 -19.22 -7.19
CA SER A 265 5.30 -20.24 -8.16
C SER A 265 6.27 -19.67 -9.21
N PRO A 266 7.30 -20.44 -9.62
CA PRO A 266 8.18 -20.03 -10.72
C PRO A 266 7.35 -19.76 -11.98
N ARG A 267 7.76 -18.76 -12.76
CA ARG A 267 7.19 -18.46 -14.08
C ARG A 267 8.33 -18.37 -15.09
N PRO A 268 8.18 -18.95 -16.29
CA PRO A 268 9.10 -18.68 -17.38
C PRO A 268 9.02 -17.18 -17.72
N GLN A 269 10.18 -16.60 -18.02
CA GLN A 269 10.29 -15.24 -18.58
C GLN A 269 9.96 -15.26 -20.05
#